data_c970d95b3c67168cb688a91d2640e9a9
#
_entry.id   c970d95b3c67168cb688a91d2640e9a9
#
_cell.length_a   1.000
_cell.length_b   1.000
_cell.length_c   1.000
_cell.angle_alpha   90.00
_cell.angle_beta   90.00
_cell.angle_gamma   90.00
#
_symmetry.space_group_name_H-M   'P 1'
#
loop_
_entity.id
_entity.type
_entity.pdbx_description
1 polymer ?
#
loop_
_entity_poly.entity_id
_entity_poly.type
_entity_poly.pdbx_seq_one_letter_code
_entity_poly.pdbx_strand_id
1 'polypeptide(L)'
;MIRFALALLLAVSSFSTQSQNAIPAPPELAAKAYFLVDANSGAVLVEHNADVQLAPASLTKMMTAYVLAEEIKAGRVKEDDMVKITENSYSQNPLFNGSSLLWIEPGGDVSIAGV
;
A
#
# COMPACT_ATOMS: atom_id res chain seq x y z
N MET A 1 -22.17 53.97 34.48
CA MET A 1 -21.06 53.67 33.59
C MET A 1 -20.19 52.48 34.08
N ILE A 2 -19.88 52.37 35.36
CA ILE A 2 -19.05 51.28 35.93
C ILE A 2 -19.70 49.89 35.79
N ARG A 3 -21.02 49.78 35.86
CA ARG A 3 -21.75 48.50 35.74
C ARG A 3 -21.71 47.89 34.34
N PHE A 4 -21.61 48.69 33.30
CA PHE A 4 -21.47 48.22 31.91
C PHE A 4 -20.05 47.74 31.59
N ALA A 5 -19.04 48.36 32.18
CA ALA A 5 -17.66 47.96 32.01
C ALA A 5 -17.36 46.59 32.64
N LEU A 6 -17.99 46.27 33.79
CA LEU A 6 -17.84 45.00 34.48
C LEU A 6 -18.50 43.84 33.73
N ALA A 7 -19.63 44.09 33.04
CA ALA A 7 -20.30 43.09 32.21
C ALA A 7 -19.51 42.75 30.92
N LEU A 8 -18.83 43.74 30.37
CA LEU A 8 -18.00 43.54 29.17
C LEU A 8 -16.71 42.74 29.47
N LEU A 9 -16.14 42.88 30.68
CA LEU A 9 -14.96 42.14 31.10
C LEU A 9 -15.24 40.65 31.33
N LEU A 10 -16.48 40.28 31.73
CA LEU A 10 -16.90 38.90 31.96
C LEU A 10 -17.21 38.13 30.66
N ALA A 11 -17.52 38.84 29.56
CA ALA A 11 -17.81 38.22 28.27
C ALA A 11 -16.59 37.78 27.49
N VAL A 12 -15.38 38.24 27.84
CA VAL A 12 -14.14 37.93 27.13
C VAL A 12 -13.44 36.65 27.66
N SER A 13 -13.87 36.13 28.81
CA SER A 13 -13.22 35.00 29.48
C SER A 13 -13.67 33.61 29.02
N SER A 14 -14.54 33.51 28.01
CA SER A 14 -15.08 32.21 27.55
C SER A 14 -14.39 31.64 26.31
N PHE A 15 -13.20 32.12 25.96
CA PHE A 15 -12.37 31.37 24.98
C PHE A 15 -11.77 30.14 25.66
N SER A 16 -12.56 29.07 25.69
CA SER A 16 -12.07 27.74 26.02
C SER A 16 -11.01 27.40 24.99
N THR A 17 -9.73 27.47 25.38
CA THR A 17 -8.66 26.82 24.63
C THR A 17 -8.97 25.33 24.59
N GLN A 18 -9.57 24.86 23.51
CA GLN A 18 -9.59 23.42 23.22
C GLN A 18 -8.13 22.98 23.13
N SER A 19 -7.69 22.29 24.16
CA SER A 19 -6.43 21.55 24.10
C SER A 19 -6.56 20.54 22.97
N GLN A 20 -6.01 20.87 21.80
CA GLN A 20 -5.81 19.86 20.77
C GLN A 20 -4.90 18.82 21.40
N ASN A 21 -5.42 17.62 21.61
CA ASN A 21 -4.59 16.46 21.93
C ASN A 21 -3.52 16.41 20.83
N ALA A 22 -2.31 16.81 21.15
CA ALA A 22 -1.19 16.75 20.24
C ALA A 22 -1.01 15.25 19.86
N ILE A 23 -1.32 14.92 18.62
CA ILE A 23 -1.03 13.59 18.09
C ILE A 23 0.48 13.42 18.17
N PRO A 24 0.99 12.40 18.88
CA PRO A 24 2.43 12.16 18.96
C PRO A 24 3.04 12.08 17.55
N ALA A 25 4.24 12.62 17.39
CA ALA A 25 4.95 12.46 16.13
C ALA A 25 5.13 10.96 15.82
N PRO A 26 4.97 10.54 14.57
CA PRO A 26 5.18 9.16 14.18
C PRO A 26 6.65 8.77 14.43
N PRO A 27 6.94 7.48 14.69
CA PRO A 27 8.31 7.01 14.83
C PRO A 27 9.08 7.23 13.52
N GLU A 28 10.38 7.49 13.64
CA GLU A 28 11.26 7.54 12.48
C GLU A 28 11.36 6.15 11.84
N LEU A 29 11.08 6.07 10.53
CA LEU A 29 11.16 4.84 9.75
C LEU A 29 12.34 4.92 8.79
N ALA A 30 13.13 3.85 8.71
CA ALA A 30 14.21 3.70 7.73
C ALA A 30 13.63 3.34 6.34
N ALA A 31 12.61 4.06 5.90
CA ALA A 31 11.94 3.89 4.62
C ALA A 31 12.15 5.11 3.73
N LYS A 32 12.30 4.90 2.42
CA LYS A 32 12.43 5.98 1.45
C LYS A 32 11.16 6.81 1.30
N ALA A 33 10.02 6.17 1.42
CA ALA A 33 8.69 6.78 1.40
C ALA A 33 7.71 5.95 2.21
N TYR A 34 6.69 6.61 2.76
CA TYR A 34 5.55 5.95 3.40
C TYR A 34 4.31 6.85 3.35
N PHE A 35 3.16 6.21 3.37
CA PHE A 35 1.86 6.87 3.37
C PHE A 35 0.90 6.04 4.20
N LEU A 36 0.37 6.62 5.27
CA LEU A 36 -0.58 5.97 6.17
C LEU A 36 -1.86 6.75 6.23
N VAL A 37 -2.98 6.08 6.00
CA VAL A 37 -4.32 6.67 6.05
C VAL A 37 -5.23 5.89 6.98
N ASP A 38 -6.18 6.59 7.58
CA ASP A 38 -7.29 5.93 8.25
C ASP A 38 -8.24 5.34 7.20
N ALA A 39 -8.49 4.04 7.30
CA ALA A 39 -9.26 3.30 6.29
C ALA A 39 -10.75 3.71 6.23
N ASN A 40 -11.30 4.26 7.31
CA ASN A 40 -12.72 4.63 7.38
C ASN A 40 -12.96 6.06 6.90
N SER A 41 -12.11 7.00 7.33
CA SER A 41 -12.26 8.42 7.04
C SER A 41 -11.47 8.89 5.82
N GLY A 42 -10.47 8.14 5.38
CA GLY A 42 -9.51 8.57 4.35
C GLY A 42 -8.52 9.65 4.84
N ALA A 43 -8.54 9.97 6.14
CA ALA A 43 -7.64 10.97 6.68
C ALA A 43 -6.19 10.49 6.62
N VAL A 44 -5.31 11.34 6.11
CA VAL A 44 -3.86 11.08 6.11
C VAL A 44 -3.35 11.23 7.54
N LEU A 45 -2.79 10.16 8.09
CA LEU A 45 -2.24 10.11 9.43
C LEU A 45 -0.76 10.50 9.44
N VAL A 46 -0.02 10.02 8.44
CA VAL A 46 1.38 10.36 8.26
C VAL A 46 1.80 10.09 6.81
N GLU A 47 2.67 10.94 6.29
CA GLU A 47 3.26 10.78 4.96
C GLU A 47 4.71 11.24 4.93
N HIS A 48 5.48 10.63 4.07
CA HIS A 48 6.84 11.01 3.75
C HIS A 48 7.14 10.61 2.31
N ASN A 49 7.52 11.58 1.47
CA ASN A 49 7.82 11.35 0.06
C ASN A 49 6.75 10.53 -0.68
N ALA A 50 5.47 10.73 -0.36
CA ALA A 50 4.36 9.89 -0.83
C ALA A 50 4.23 9.87 -2.36
N ASP A 51 4.60 10.97 -3.03
CA ASP A 51 4.51 11.13 -4.49
C ASP A 51 5.79 10.75 -5.23
N VAL A 52 6.83 10.30 -4.51
CA VAL A 52 8.07 9.86 -5.15
C VAL A 52 7.85 8.54 -5.88
N GLN A 53 8.19 8.52 -7.16
CA GLN A 53 8.11 7.30 -7.96
C GLN A 53 9.17 6.28 -7.53
N LEU A 54 8.70 5.16 -6.99
CA LEU A 54 9.52 4.03 -6.56
C LEU A 54 9.16 2.77 -7.35
N ALA A 55 10.13 1.87 -7.49
CA ALA A 55 9.87 0.57 -8.08
C ALA A 55 8.91 -0.22 -7.17
N PRO A 56 7.80 -0.77 -7.70
CA PRO A 56 6.79 -1.47 -6.90
C PRO A 56 7.25 -2.83 -6.39
N ALA A 57 8.41 -3.32 -6.83
CA ALA A 57 8.95 -4.63 -6.46
C ALA A 57 7.89 -5.74 -6.61
N SER A 58 7.73 -6.60 -5.62
CA SER A 58 6.78 -7.72 -5.66
C SER A 58 5.30 -7.32 -5.70
N LEU A 59 4.95 -6.05 -5.50
CA LEU A 59 3.57 -5.57 -5.73
C LEU A 59 3.15 -5.77 -7.19
N THR A 60 4.11 -5.82 -8.13
CA THR A 60 3.85 -6.15 -9.54
C THR A 60 3.16 -7.52 -9.68
N LYS A 61 3.47 -8.49 -8.82
CA LYS A 61 2.85 -9.82 -8.85
C LYS A 61 1.36 -9.78 -8.54
N MET A 62 0.90 -8.80 -7.76
CA MET A 62 -0.53 -8.61 -7.52
C MET A 62 -1.28 -8.25 -8.81
N MET A 63 -0.68 -7.43 -9.67
CA MET A 63 -1.26 -7.10 -10.97
C MET A 63 -1.28 -8.32 -11.89
N THR A 64 -0.21 -9.12 -11.90
CA THR A 64 -0.16 -10.37 -12.68
C THR A 64 -1.28 -11.33 -12.25
N ALA A 65 -1.46 -11.53 -10.94
CA ALA A 65 -2.53 -12.37 -10.40
C ALA A 65 -3.91 -11.81 -10.72
N TYR A 66 -4.10 -10.49 -10.66
CA TYR A 66 -5.35 -9.85 -11.00
C TYR A 66 -5.72 -10.05 -12.47
N VAL A 67 -4.76 -9.82 -13.39
CA VAL A 67 -4.98 -10.05 -14.83
C VAL A 67 -5.34 -11.50 -15.10
N LEU A 68 -4.61 -12.45 -14.48
CA LEU A 68 -4.89 -13.87 -14.63
C LEU A 68 -6.30 -14.23 -14.14
N ALA A 69 -6.72 -13.71 -13.00
CA ALA A 69 -8.06 -13.92 -12.46
C ALA A 69 -9.15 -13.40 -13.40
N GLU A 70 -8.95 -12.24 -14.02
CA GLU A 70 -9.90 -11.71 -15.02
C GLU A 70 -9.93 -12.54 -16.31
N GLU A 71 -8.78 -13.11 -16.73
CA GLU A 71 -8.72 -14.01 -17.88
C GLU A 71 -9.44 -15.34 -17.61
N ILE A 72 -9.31 -15.90 -16.41
CA ILE A 72 -10.03 -17.11 -15.97
C ILE A 72 -11.53 -16.82 -15.91
N LYS A 73 -11.93 -15.73 -15.29
CA LYS A 73 -13.33 -15.30 -15.20
C LYS A 73 -13.98 -15.09 -16.57
N ALA A 74 -13.22 -14.60 -17.54
CA ALA A 74 -13.65 -14.42 -18.92
C ALA A 74 -13.66 -15.75 -19.73
N GLY A 75 -13.20 -16.86 -19.17
CA GLY A 75 -13.12 -18.16 -19.83
C GLY A 75 -12.04 -18.28 -20.90
N ARG A 76 -11.09 -17.33 -20.95
CA ARG A 76 -9.98 -17.38 -21.91
C ARG A 76 -8.80 -18.24 -21.42
N VAL A 77 -8.72 -18.42 -20.13
CA VAL A 77 -7.74 -19.29 -19.45
C VAL A 77 -8.51 -20.14 -18.44
N LYS A 78 -8.05 -21.36 -18.19
CA LYS A 78 -8.59 -22.25 -17.17
C LYS A 78 -7.53 -22.56 -16.13
N GLU A 79 -7.95 -22.88 -14.92
CA GLU A 79 -7.04 -23.22 -13.82
C GLU A 79 -6.24 -24.50 -14.10
N ASP A 80 -6.78 -25.41 -14.91
CA ASP A 80 -6.16 -26.66 -15.31
C ASP A 80 -5.35 -26.56 -16.62
N ASP A 81 -5.32 -25.39 -17.28
CA ASP A 81 -4.43 -25.19 -18.43
C ASP A 81 -2.98 -25.35 -18.02
N MET A 82 -2.21 -26.09 -18.83
CA MET A 82 -0.80 -26.35 -18.58
C MET A 82 0.07 -25.29 -19.25
N VAL A 83 0.99 -24.75 -18.49
CA VAL A 83 2.00 -23.79 -18.97
C VAL A 83 3.38 -24.40 -18.86
N LYS A 84 4.18 -24.17 -19.90
CA LYS A 84 5.55 -24.68 -19.96
C LYS A 84 6.52 -23.66 -19.34
N ILE A 85 7.35 -24.14 -18.43
CA ILE A 85 8.43 -23.32 -17.88
C ILE A 85 9.53 -23.21 -18.93
N THR A 86 9.87 -21.99 -19.30
CA THR A 86 10.93 -21.68 -20.26
C THR A 86 12.19 -21.22 -19.53
N GLU A 87 13.33 -21.23 -20.23
CA GLU A 87 14.57 -20.64 -19.71
C GLU A 87 14.40 -19.18 -19.25
N ASN A 88 13.56 -18.41 -19.93
CA ASN A 88 13.31 -17.01 -19.59
C ASN A 88 12.50 -16.84 -18.30
N SER A 89 11.66 -17.80 -17.96
CA SER A 89 10.84 -17.80 -16.75
C SER A 89 11.46 -18.60 -15.60
N TYR A 90 12.61 -19.23 -15.84
CA TYR A 90 13.28 -20.04 -14.83
C TYR A 90 13.87 -19.21 -13.69
N SER A 91 13.70 -19.69 -12.47
CA SER A 91 14.10 -19.02 -11.25
C SER A 91 15.59 -18.67 -11.16
N GLN A 92 16.46 -19.40 -11.84
CA GLN A 92 17.91 -19.09 -11.90
C GLN A 92 18.28 -18.04 -12.94
N ASN A 93 17.33 -17.52 -13.72
CA ASN A 93 17.60 -16.39 -14.60
C ASN A 93 18.06 -15.18 -13.76
N PRO A 94 19.22 -14.58 -14.06
CA PRO A 94 19.77 -13.44 -13.29
C PRO A 94 18.83 -12.25 -13.16
N LEU A 95 17.87 -12.09 -14.06
CA LEU A 95 16.84 -11.04 -14.00
C LEU A 95 15.97 -11.13 -12.74
N PHE A 96 15.88 -12.32 -12.12
CA PHE A 96 15.05 -12.55 -10.93
C PHE A 96 15.82 -12.52 -9.62
N ASN A 97 17.10 -12.15 -9.64
CA ASN A 97 17.90 -12.05 -8.43
C ASN A 97 17.23 -11.15 -7.37
N GLY A 98 17.08 -11.69 -6.16
CA GLY A 98 16.42 -11.00 -5.05
C GLY A 98 14.91 -11.07 -5.04
N SER A 99 14.28 -11.75 -6.02
CA SER A 99 12.84 -12.01 -6.04
C SER A 99 12.44 -13.22 -5.21
N SER A 100 11.17 -13.30 -4.81
CA SER A 100 10.56 -14.55 -4.35
C SER A 100 10.28 -15.45 -5.54
N LEU A 101 10.74 -16.67 -5.52
CA LEU A 101 10.82 -17.58 -6.67
C LEU A 101 10.12 -18.90 -6.41
N LEU A 102 9.55 -19.46 -7.48
CA LEU A 102 9.10 -20.86 -7.54
C LEU A 102 10.14 -21.66 -8.33
N TRP A 103 10.65 -22.75 -7.73
CA TRP A 103 11.77 -23.53 -8.25
C TRP A 103 11.25 -24.71 -9.10
N ILE A 104 10.81 -24.42 -10.34
CA ILE A 104 10.40 -25.44 -11.31
C ILE A 104 11.41 -25.43 -12.47
N GLU A 105 11.91 -26.60 -12.83
CA GLU A 105 12.90 -26.76 -13.89
C GLU A 105 12.35 -26.40 -15.29
N PRO A 106 13.18 -25.84 -16.17
CA PRO A 106 12.80 -25.58 -17.55
C PRO A 106 12.37 -26.85 -18.26
N GLY A 107 11.37 -26.75 -19.12
CA GLY A 107 10.79 -27.88 -19.82
C GLY A 107 9.73 -28.63 -19.04
N GLY A 108 9.59 -28.38 -17.74
CA GLY A 108 8.48 -28.88 -16.95
C GLY A 108 7.17 -28.15 -17.29
N ASP A 109 6.07 -28.84 -17.12
CA ASP A 109 4.73 -28.29 -17.26
C ASP A 109 4.09 -28.15 -15.88
N VAL A 110 3.38 -27.03 -15.66
CA VAL A 110 2.66 -26.74 -14.42
C VAL A 110 1.29 -26.18 -14.77
N SER A 111 0.27 -26.53 -13.99
CA SER A 111 -1.06 -25.92 -14.19
C SER A 111 -1.07 -24.47 -13.73
N ILE A 112 -1.99 -23.69 -14.29
CA ILE A 112 -2.22 -22.30 -13.88
C ILE A 112 -2.51 -22.22 -12.37
N ALA A 113 -3.27 -23.17 -11.81
CA ALA A 113 -3.53 -23.24 -10.37
C ALA A 113 -2.30 -23.65 -9.53
N GLY A 114 -1.23 -24.15 -10.16
CA GLY A 114 0.00 -24.61 -9.49
C GLY A 114 1.11 -23.57 -9.39
N VAL A 115 0.91 -22.37 -9.94
CA VAL A 115 1.90 -21.28 -9.97
C VAL A 115 1.53 -20.09 -9.08
#